data_6aaffef2ab1d63a7f4a8e6925f02a57a
#
_entry.id   6aaffef2ab1d63a7f4a8e6925f02a57a
#
_cell.length_a   1.000
_cell.length_b   1.000
_cell.length_c   1.000
_cell.angle_alpha   90.00
_cell.angle_beta   90.00
_cell.angle_gamma   90.00
#
_symmetry.space_group_name_H-M   'P 1'
#
loop_
_entity.id
_entity.type
_entity.pdbx_description
1 polymer ?
#
loop_
_entity_poly.entity_id
_entity_poly.type
_entity_poly.pdbx_seq_one_letter_code
_entity_poly.pdbx_strand_id
1 'polypeptide(L)'
;MKLPKDLMAYAVDGLLPRLLTPADVPAMLALQAEVLEALPDKRWYYPSDDEEFRQVVSACEGVAYFDGDTLLGFAELTPGELRGSHSYAASLKQPVNGSFDFHDVMVRPSARGRGMHTAFLRLFRDLAADAGGYAVYATVDPENGPSRRNFERAGYQCMVEKPAYDGRARRFYRLLLSSPDKE
;
A
#
# COMPACT_ATOMS: atom_id res chain seq x y z
N MET A 1 5.59 -12.51 1.45
CA MET A 1 5.55 -12.09 0.02
C MET A 1 6.89 -12.36 -0.63
N LYS A 2 6.93 -12.64 -1.95
CA LYS A 2 8.17 -12.82 -2.73
C LYS A 2 8.12 -11.90 -3.94
N LEU A 3 9.15 -11.07 -4.11
CA LEU A 3 9.22 -10.15 -5.24
C LEU A 3 9.41 -10.88 -6.58
N PRO A 4 8.93 -10.31 -7.70
CA PRO A 4 9.17 -10.83 -9.05
C PRO A 4 10.67 -10.94 -9.35
N LYS A 5 11.04 -11.83 -10.27
CA LYS A 5 12.44 -11.96 -10.71
C LYS A 5 12.93 -10.73 -11.49
N ASP A 6 12.06 -10.14 -12.30
CA ASP A 6 12.35 -8.92 -13.03
C ASP A 6 11.74 -7.72 -12.29
N LEU A 7 12.60 -6.98 -11.61
CA LEU A 7 12.22 -5.75 -10.89
C LEU A 7 12.35 -4.50 -11.75
N MET A 8 12.95 -4.57 -12.94
CA MET A 8 13.13 -3.41 -13.81
C MET A 8 11.79 -2.81 -14.26
N ALA A 9 10.76 -3.64 -14.41
CA ALA A 9 9.40 -3.18 -14.73
C ALA A 9 8.82 -2.22 -13.67
N TYR A 10 9.35 -2.26 -12.45
CA TYR A 10 8.91 -1.42 -11.31
C TYR A 10 9.97 -0.41 -10.89
N ALA A 11 11.05 -0.24 -11.67
CA ALA A 11 12.08 0.73 -11.37
C ALA A 11 11.54 2.18 -11.41
N VAL A 12 12.03 3.01 -10.49
CA VAL A 12 11.76 4.46 -10.45
C VAL A 12 13.10 5.19 -10.46
N ASP A 13 13.37 5.95 -11.51
CA ASP A 13 14.64 6.64 -11.72
C ASP A 13 15.88 5.73 -11.55
N GLY A 14 15.77 4.48 -12.01
CA GLY A 14 16.83 3.47 -11.87
C GLY A 14 16.89 2.77 -10.52
N LEU A 15 16.11 3.21 -9.52
CA LEU A 15 16.02 2.55 -8.23
C LEU A 15 15.09 1.34 -8.31
N LEU A 16 15.51 0.21 -7.78
CA LEU A 16 14.71 -1.01 -7.73
C LEU A 16 14.01 -1.15 -6.37
N PRO A 17 12.78 -1.67 -6.34
CA PRO A 17 12.12 -1.98 -5.08
C PRO A 17 12.79 -3.17 -4.38
N ARG A 18 12.81 -3.15 -3.05
CA ARG A 18 13.21 -4.29 -2.23
C ARG A 18 12.24 -4.53 -1.08
N LEU A 19 12.25 -5.74 -0.53
CA LEU A 19 11.53 -6.01 0.71
C LEU A 19 12.14 -5.20 1.86
N LEU A 20 11.27 -4.73 2.74
CA LEU A 20 11.65 -4.18 4.03
C LEU A 20 12.13 -5.29 4.96
N THR A 21 13.04 -4.93 5.86
CA THR A 21 13.62 -5.80 6.88
C THR A 21 13.44 -5.19 8.28
N PRO A 22 13.60 -5.95 9.36
CA PRO A 22 13.53 -5.39 10.72
C PRO A 22 14.50 -4.22 10.98
N ALA A 23 15.63 -4.16 10.26
CA ALA A 23 16.58 -3.07 10.36
C ALA A 23 16.05 -1.74 9.77
N ASP A 24 15.01 -1.79 8.94
CA ASP A 24 14.44 -0.61 8.28
C ASP A 24 13.36 0.09 9.14
N VAL A 25 12.86 -0.54 10.20
CA VAL A 25 11.77 0.01 11.05
C VAL A 25 12.07 1.43 11.56
N PRO A 26 13.27 1.76 12.05
CA PRO A 26 13.58 3.13 12.45
C PRO A 26 13.46 4.14 11.28
N ALA A 27 13.83 3.74 10.05
CA ALA A 27 13.69 4.59 8.88
C ALA A 27 12.22 4.75 8.44
N MET A 28 11.38 3.71 8.62
CA MET A 28 9.94 3.78 8.36
C MET A 28 9.26 4.77 9.31
N LEU A 29 9.55 4.69 10.62
CA LEU A 29 9.04 5.63 11.62
C LEU A 29 9.48 7.08 11.34
N ALA A 30 10.75 7.28 10.97
CA ALA A 30 11.27 8.59 10.61
C ALA A 30 10.59 9.15 9.35
N LEU A 31 10.39 8.31 8.33
CA LEU A 31 9.68 8.72 7.11
C LEU A 31 8.20 9.03 7.40
N GLN A 32 7.54 8.24 8.24
CA GLN A 32 6.16 8.52 8.67
C GLN A 32 6.05 9.88 9.34
N ALA A 33 6.95 10.20 10.26
CA ALA A 33 6.97 11.50 10.94
C ALA A 33 7.15 12.66 9.94
N GLU A 34 8.10 12.54 8.99
CA GLU A 34 8.35 13.53 7.95
C GLU A 34 7.12 13.70 7.03
N VAL A 35 6.48 12.61 6.64
CA VAL A 35 5.27 12.65 5.80
C VAL A 35 4.12 13.32 6.54
N LEU A 36 3.88 12.96 7.82
CA LEU A 36 2.84 13.56 8.63
C LEU A 36 3.05 15.05 8.84
N GLU A 37 4.29 15.51 9.03
CA GLU A 37 4.60 16.94 9.16
C GLU A 37 4.26 17.70 7.86
N ALA A 38 4.53 17.09 6.71
CA ALA A 38 4.31 17.68 5.39
C ALA A 38 2.87 17.55 4.86
N LEU A 39 1.95 16.87 5.58
CA LEU A 39 0.56 16.76 5.16
C LEU A 39 -0.19 18.07 5.42
N PRO A 40 -1.01 18.55 4.45
CA PRO A 40 -1.93 19.68 4.67
C PRO A 40 -2.93 19.42 5.80
N ASP A 41 -3.39 18.20 5.94
CA ASP A 41 -4.28 17.73 6.99
C ASP A 41 -3.80 16.35 7.49
N LYS A 42 -3.44 16.27 8.77
CA LYS A 42 -2.96 15.04 9.40
C LYS A 42 -4.02 13.92 9.42
N ARG A 43 -5.30 14.26 9.28
CA ARG A 43 -6.39 13.28 9.19
C ARG A 43 -6.31 12.42 7.91
N TRP A 44 -5.56 12.84 6.90
CA TRP A 44 -5.39 12.07 5.66
C TRP A 44 -4.70 10.73 5.89
N TYR A 45 -3.95 10.60 6.96
CA TYR A 45 -3.23 9.39 7.30
C TYR A 45 -3.55 8.94 8.74
N TYR A 46 -3.62 7.63 8.95
CA TYR A 46 -3.70 7.00 10.27
C TYR A 46 -2.35 6.37 10.58
N PRO A 47 -1.57 6.90 11.54
CA PRO A 47 -0.20 6.46 11.75
C PRO A 47 -0.13 5.07 12.36
N SER A 48 0.86 4.30 11.92
CA SER A 48 1.25 3.03 12.51
C SER A 48 2.32 3.23 13.59
N ASP A 49 2.32 2.36 14.59
CA ASP A 49 3.35 2.36 15.64
C ASP A 49 4.54 1.43 15.31
N ASP A 50 5.53 1.38 16.22
CA ASP A 50 6.74 0.54 16.06
C ASP A 50 6.39 -0.95 15.95
N GLU A 51 5.44 -1.43 16.74
CA GLU A 51 5.04 -2.84 16.76
C GLU A 51 4.32 -3.23 15.46
N GLU A 52 3.44 -2.38 14.94
CA GLU A 52 2.76 -2.61 13.67
C GLU A 52 3.77 -2.72 12.52
N PHE A 53 4.76 -1.80 12.44
CA PHE A 53 5.81 -1.89 11.43
C PHE A 53 6.69 -3.14 11.60
N ARG A 54 7.00 -3.57 12.84
CA ARG A 54 7.72 -4.83 13.07
C ARG A 54 6.95 -6.04 12.59
N GLN A 55 5.64 -6.07 12.76
CA GLN A 55 4.78 -7.15 12.27
C GLN A 55 4.81 -7.21 10.74
N VAL A 56 4.68 -6.07 10.07
CA VAL A 56 4.72 -5.95 8.60
C VAL A 56 6.05 -6.47 8.04
N VAL A 57 7.19 -6.04 8.59
CA VAL A 57 8.50 -6.49 8.08
C VAL A 57 8.75 -7.96 8.39
N SER A 58 8.29 -8.47 9.53
CA SER A 58 8.41 -9.90 9.90
C SER A 58 7.56 -10.79 8.99
N ALA A 59 6.40 -10.31 8.54
CA ALA A 59 5.53 -11.00 7.60
C ALA A 59 5.99 -10.85 6.13
N CYS A 60 7.04 -10.07 5.85
CA CYS A 60 7.49 -9.72 4.50
C CYS A 60 6.39 -9.07 3.65
N GLU A 61 5.61 -8.16 4.22
CA GLU A 61 4.47 -7.49 3.58
C GLU A 61 4.82 -6.09 3.05
N GLY A 62 5.97 -5.54 3.43
CA GLY A 62 6.43 -4.21 3.06
C GLY A 62 7.47 -4.21 1.94
N VAL A 63 7.32 -3.27 0.99
CA VAL A 63 8.26 -3.00 -0.11
C VAL A 63 8.68 -1.54 -0.09
N ALA A 64 9.93 -1.26 -0.40
CA ALA A 64 10.47 0.09 -0.33
C ALA A 64 11.44 0.42 -1.47
N TYR A 65 11.60 1.73 -1.72
CA TYR A 65 12.66 2.30 -2.54
C TYR A 65 13.66 3.05 -1.68
N PHE A 66 14.93 2.81 -1.94
CA PHE A 66 16.06 3.47 -1.27
C PHE A 66 16.97 4.17 -2.28
N ASP A 67 17.56 5.27 -1.87
CA ASP A 67 18.70 5.90 -2.53
C ASP A 67 19.88 5.87 -1.54
N GLY A 68 20.84 4.98 -1.79
CA GLY A 68 21.79 4.58 -0.77
C GLY A 68 21.09 4.08 0.49
N ASP A 69 21.38 4.68 1.63
CA ASP A 69 20.76 4.35 2.93
C ASP A 69 19.46 5.14 3.19
N THR A 70 19.07 6.02 2.28
CA THR A 70 17.90 6.89 2.46
C THR A 70 16.63 6.21 1.98
N LEU A 71 15.68 5.95 2.88
CA LEU A 71 14.34 5.47 2.54
C LEU A 71 13.55 6.58 1.86
N LEU A 72 13.21 6.40 0.58
CA LEU A 72 12.45 7.36 -0.22
C LEU A 72 10.94 7.13 -0.20
N GLY A 73 10.53 5.89 -0.04
CA GLY A 73 9.12 5.54 0.09
C GLY A 73 8.94 4.05 0.33
N PHE A 74 7.83 3.70 0.94
CA PHE A 74 7.42 2.31 1.14
C PHE A 74 5.90 2.17 1.02
N ALA A 75 5.47 0.94 0.85
CA ALA A 75 4.07 0.55 0.87
C ALA A 75 3.93 -0.89 1.35
N GLU A 76 2.72 -1.26 1.76
CA GLU A 76 2.40 -2.54 2.37
C GLU A 76 1.24 -3.22 1.62
N LEU A 77 1.37 -4.55 1.47
CA LEU A 77 0.34 -5.41 0.89
C LEU A 77 0.14 -6.62 1.78
N THR A 78 -1.00 -6.71 2.42
CA THR A 78 -1.33 -7.80 3.35
C THR A 78 -2.45 -8.66 2.79
N PRO A 79 -2.31 -10.00 2.77
CA PRO A 79 -3.42 -10.90 2.46
C PRO A 79 -4.59 -10.68 3.42
N GLY A 80 -5.81 -10.60 2.88
CA GLY A 80 -7.01 -10.34 3.69
C GLY A 80 -7.23 -11.39 4.77
N GLU A 81 -6.87 -12.66 4.52
CA GLU A 81 -6.96 -13.76 5.49
C GLU A 81 -6.16 -13.48 6.77
N LEU A 82 -5.02 -12.81 6.66
CA LEU A 82 -4.19 -12.47 7.83
C LEU A 82 -4.83 -11.36 8.67
N ARG A 83 -5.65 -10.52 8.06
CA ARG A 83 -6.40 -9.46 8.75
C ARG A 83 -7.78 -9.91 9.22
N GLY A 84 -8.32 -10.97 8.64
CA GLY A 84 -9.61 -11.55 9.02
C GLY A 84 -10.75 -10.52 8.98
N SER A 85 -11.44 -10.31 10.12
CA SER A 85 -12.53 -9.33 10.25
C SER A 85 -12.10 -7.87 10.10
N HIS A 86 -10.80 -7.58 10.21
CA HIS A 86 -10.23 -6.23 10.06
C HIS A 86 -9.82 -5.91 8.62
N SER A 87 -9.93 -6.88 7.69
CA SER A 87 -9.65 -6.63 6.28
C SER A 87 -10.65 -5.64 5.67
N TYR A 88 -10.20 -4.92 4.65
CA TYR A 88 -11.09 -4.02 3.92
C TYR A 88 -12.20 -4.77 3.19
N ALA A 89 -11.91 -6.00 2.70
CA ALA A 89 -12.92 -6.87 2.11
C ALA A 89 -14.05 -7.20 3.11
N ALA A 90 -13.71 -7.63 4.34
CA ALA A 90 -14.68 -7.90 5.40
C ALA A 90 -15.53 -6.65 5.72
N SER A 91 -14.89 -5.49 5.81
CA SER A 91 -15.58 -4.20 6.04
C SER A 91 -16.61 -3.86 4.94
N LEU A 92 -16.43 -4.41 3.75
CA LEU A 92 -17.32 -4.24 2.59
C LEU A 92 -18.26 -5.43 2.38
N LYS A 93 -18.28 -6.41 3.30
CA LYS A 93 -19.03 -7.66 3.18
C LYS A 93 -18.68 -8.44 1.89
N GLN A 94 -17.41 -8.39 1.51
CA GLN A 94 -16.83 -9.11 0.38
C GLN A 94 -16.05 -10.32 0.89
N PRO A 95 -15.82 -11.35 0.05
CA PRO A 95 -14.97 -12.48 0.42
C PRO A 95 -13.58 -12.04 0.89
N VAL A 96 -13.13 -12.57 2.02
CA VAL A 96 -11.81 -12.26 2.59
C VAL A 96 -10.72 -13.09 1.90
N ASN A 97 -11.01 -14.37 1.63
CA ASN A 97 -10.06 -15.27 0.98
C ASN A 97 -9.76 -14.79 -0.45
N GLY A 98 -8.49 -14.70 -0.78
CA GLY A 98 -8.01 -14.18 -2.06
C GLY A 98 -8.16 -12.66 -2.22
N SER A 99 -8.51 -11.93 -1.16
CA SER A 99 -8.41 -10.47 -1.13
C SER A 99 -7.06 -10.03 -0.58
N PHE A 100 -6.64 -8.82 -0.96
CA PHE A 100 -5.44 -8.17 -0.44
C PHE A 100 -5.78 -6.75 -0.02
N ASP A 101 -5.18 -6.28 1.07
CA ASP A 101 -5.25 -4.91 1.54
C ASP A 101 -3.96 -4.18 1.19
N PHE A 102 -4.05 -3.13 0.36
CA PHE A 102 -2.97 -2.21 0.07
C PHE A 102 -3.07 -1.05 1.08
N HIS A 103 -2.06 -0.89 1.91
CA HIS A 103 -2.05 0.15 2.94
C HIS A 103 -0.67 0.77 3.13
N ASP A 104 -0.59 1.78 3.97
CA ASP A 104 0.62 2.49 4.40
C ASP A 104 1.57 2.95 3.29
N VAL A 105 1.00 3.42 2.16
CA VAL A 105 1.83 3.99 1.11
C VAL A 105 2.34 5.37 1.50
N MET A 106 3.66 5.48 1.64
CA MET A 106 4.35 6.72 1.96
C MET A 106 5.43 7.02 0.94
N VAL A 107 5.55 8.28 0.58
CA VAL A 107 6.64 8.78 -0.27
C VAL A 107 7.19 10.05 0.37
N ARG A 108 8.49 10.07 0.61
CA ARG A 108 9.23 11.20 1.14
C ARG A 108 8.85 12.47 0.38
N PRO A 109 8.58 13.60 1.04
CA PRO A 109 8.16 14.83 0.37
C PRO A 109 9.07 15.25 -0.78
N SER A 110 10.40 15.15 -0.61
CA SER A 110 11.40 15.46 -1.63
C SER A 110 11.46 14.46 -2.81
N ALA A 111 10.87 13.28 -2.66
CA ALA A 111 10.83 12.23 -3.69
C ALA A 111 9.45 12.11 -4.37
N ARG A 112 8.49 12.97 -4.03
CA ARG A 112 7.17 12.99 -4.66
C ARG A 112 7.26 13.39 -6.14
N GLY A 113 6.26 13.01 -6.93
CA GLY A 113 6.22 13.30 -8.37
C GLY A 113 7.06 12.36 -9.24
N ARG A 114 7.89 11.49 -8.67
CA ARG A 114 8.77 10.55 -9.38
C ARG A 114 8.09 9.23 -9.78
N GLY A 115 6.82 9.02 -9.46
CA GLY A 115 6.06 7.84 -9.86
C GLY A 115 6.09 6.66 -8.89
N MET A 116 6.70 6.78 -7.69
CA MET A 116 6.82 5.68 -6.72
C MET A 116 5.48 5.08 -6.32
N HIS A 117 4.47 5.92 -6.02
CA HIS A 117 3.13 5.40 -5.68
C HIS A 117 2.55 4.57 -6.83
N THR A 118 2.68 5.02 -8.06
CA THR A 118 2.22 4.26 -9.25
C THR A 118 2.99 2.94 -9.41
N ALA A 119 4.29 2.94 -9.13
CA ALA A 119 5.11 1.74 -9.18
C ALA A 119 4.69 0.72 -8.11
N PHE A 120 4.39 1.15 -6.87
CA PHE A 120 3.82 0.28 -5.83
C PHE A 120 2.47 -0.30 -6.26
N LEU A 121 1.56 0.52 -6.82
CA LEU A 121 0.25 0.05 -7.29
C LEU A 121 0.37 -1.05 -8.35
N ARG A 122 1.30 -0.91 -9.31
CA ARG A 122 1.56 -1.94 -10.32
C ARG A 122 2.14 -3.20 -9.70
N LEU A 123 3.20 -3.05 -8.89
CA LEU A 123 3.87 -4.18 -8.24
C LEU A 123 2.88 -4.99 -7.39
N PHE A 124 2.06 -4.33 -6.58
CA PHE A 124 1.14 -5.02 -5.68
C PHE A 124 -0.06 -5.65 -6.40
N ARG A 125 -0.51 -5.04 -7.51
CA ARG A 125 -1.47 -5.69 -8.40
C ARG A 125 -0.92 -7.03 -8.91
N ASP A 126 0.32 -7.01 -9.41
CA ASP A 126 0.93 -8.18 -10.02
C ASP A 126 1.25 -9.24 -8.97
N LEU A 127 1.74 -8.85 -7.78
CA LEU A 127 1.98 -9.76 -6.66
C LEU A 127 0.69 -10.42 -6.15
N ALA A 128 -0.40 -9.66 -6.05
CA ALA A 128 -1.69 -10.20 -5.63
C ALA A 128 -2.27 -11.16 -6.68
N ALA A 129 -2.12 -10.83 -7.98
CA ALA A 129 -2.54 -11.71 -9.07
C ALA A 129 -1.73 -13.01 -9.10
N ASP A 130 -0.40 -12.93 -8.99
CA ASP A 130 0.50 -14.10 -8.93
C ASP A 130 0.20 -15.01 -7.74
N ALA A 131 -0.30 -14.44 -6.64
CA ALA A 131 -0.76 -15.20 -5.47
C ALA A 131 -2.17 -15.78 -5.63
N GLY A 132 -2.81 -15.63 -6.80
CA GLY A 132 -4.18 -16.12 -7.05
C GLY A 132 -5.26 -15.25 -6.43
N GLY A 133 -4.96 -14.01 -6.10
CA GLY A 133 -5.92 -13.05 -5.56
C GLY A 133 -7.00 -12.68 -6.58
N TYR A 134 -8.20 -12.33 -6.07
CA TYR A 134 -9.28 -11.84 -6.92
C TYR A 134 -9.42 -10.31 -6.88
N ALA A 135 -8.96 -9.66 -5.80
CA ALA A 135 -9.07 -8.22 -5.65
C ALA A 135 -8.00 -7.63 -4.70
N VAL A 136 -7.64 -6.38 -4.96
CA VAL A 136 -6.89 -5.53 -4.02
C VAL A 136 -7.80 -4.41 -3.54
N TYR A 137 -7.82 -4.18 -2.24
CA TYR A 137 -8.59 -3.12 -1.59
C TYR A 137 -7.65 -2.07 -0.99
N ALA A 138 -8.12 -0.85 -0.89
CA ALA A 138 -7.42 0.26 -0.24
C ALA A 138 -8.40 1.24 0.38
N THR A 139 -7.95 2.04 1.33
CA THR A 139 -8.72 3.16 1.86
C THR A 139 -7.96 4.47 1.70
N VAL A 140 -8.68 5.54 1.37
CA VAL A 140 -8.10 6.87 1.18
C VAL A 140 -9.02 7.91 1.82
N ASP A 141 -8.44 8.91 2.47
CA ASP A 141 -9.21 10.06 2.94
C ASP A 141 -9.91 10.78 1.77
N PRO A 142 -11.19 11.15 1.87
CA PRO A 142 -11.93 11.82 0.80
C PRO A 142 -11.27 13.09 0.29
N GLU A 143 -10.55 13.81 1.14
CA GLU A 143 -9.87 15.07 0.79
C GLU A 143 -8.44 14.85 0.26
N ASN A 144 -7.87 13.63 0.37
CA ASN A 144 -6.56 13.33 -0.18
C ASN A 144 -6.62 13.13 -1.70
N GLY A 145 -6.84 14.22 -2.42
CA GLY A 145 -6.94 14.24 -3.88
C GLY A 145 -5.75 13.60 -4.62
N PRO A 146 -4.48 13.87 -4.24
CA PRO A 146 -3.34 13.22 -4.86
C PRO A 146 -3.37 11.69 -4.77
N SER A 147 -3.65 11.12 -3.60
CA SER A 147 -3.72 9.66 -3.41
C SER A 147 -4.90 9.07 -4.20
N ARG A 148 -6.09 9.67 -4.10
CA ARG A 148 -7.27 9.23 -4.86
C ARG A 148 -6.99 9.11 -6.35
N ARG A 149 -6.43 10.18 -6.97
CA ARG A 149 -6.10 10.16 -8.39
C ARG A 149 -5.13 9.04 -8.79
N ASN A 150 -4.20 8.68 -7.91
CA ASN A 150 -3.28 7.56 -8.18
C ASN A 150 -4.02 6.22 -8.21
N PHE A 151 -4.90 5.96 -7.25
CA PHE A 151 -5.72 4.75 -7.22
C PHE A 151 -6.68 4.69 -8.42
N GLU A 152 -7.39 5.78 -8.70
CA GLU A 152 -8.34 5.86 -9.82
C GLU A 152 -7.65 5.64 -11.18
N ARG A 153 -6.47 6.24 -11.41
CA ARG A 153 -5.66 6.00 -12.62
C ARG A 153 -5.13 4.57 -12.73
N ALA A 154 -4.91 3.90 -11.62
CA ALA A 154 -4.51 2.50 -11.57
C ALA A 154 -5.69 1.52 -11.75
N GLY A 155 -6.91 2.03 -11.99
CA GLY A 155 -8.10 1.22 -12.24
C GLY A 155 -8.90 0.84 -11.00
N TYR A 156 -8.54 1.36 -9.83
CA TYR A 156 -9.32 1.16 -8.62
C TYR A 156 -10.64 1.94 -8.70
N GLN A 157 -11.72 1.30 -8.28
CA GLN A 157 -13.06 1.88 -8.22
C GLN A 157 -13.44 2.19 -6.77
N CYS A 158 -13.95 3.39 -6.53
CA CYS A 158 -14.52 3.74 -5.23
C CYS A 158 -15.84 2.97 -5.02
N MET A 159 -15.87 2.15 -3.99
CA MET A 159 -17.04 1.31 -3.64
C MET A 159 -18.01 2.04 -2.73
N VAL A 160 -17.49 2.76 -1.73
CA VAL A 160 -18.27 3.47 -0.73
C VAL A 160 -17.39 4.46 0.02
N GLU A 161 -18.00 5.51 0.54
CA GLU A 161 -17.41 6.39 1.54
C GLU A 161 -18.15 6.16 2.86
N LYS A 162 -17.40 5.84 3.91
CA LYS A 162 -17.92 5.56 5.26
C LYS A 162 -16.86 5.80 6.33
N PRO A 163 -17.25 5.92 7.60
CA PRO A 163 -16.32 5.95 8.71
C PRO A 163 -15.47 4.65 8.78
N ALA A 164 -14.18 4.81 9.08
CA ALA A 164 -13.25 3.73 9.37
C ALA A 164 -12.32 4.14 10.52
N TYR A 165 -11.58 3.19 11.08
CA TYR A 165 -10.65 3.38 12.19
C TYR A 165 -11.33 4.05 13.39
N ASP A 166 -10.87 5.25 13.76
CA ASP A 166 -11.38 6.08 14.86
C ASP A 166 -12.59 6.96 14.47
N GLY A 167 -13.35 6.58 13.44
CA GLY A 167 -14.50 7.33 12.93
C GLY A 167 -14.17 8.29 11.79
N ARG A 168 -12.92 8.33 11.30
CA ARG A 168 -12.54 9.15 10.14
C ARG A 168 -13.23 8.68 8.87
N ALA A 169 -13.70 9.61 8.06
CA ALA A 169 -14.22 9.29 6.74
C ALA A 169 -13.14 8.66 5.85
N ARG A 170 -13.47 7.57 5.18
CA ARG A 170 -12.60 6.92 4.19
C ARG A 170 -13.39 6.50 2.97
N ARG A 171 -12.82 6.70 1.79
CA ARG A 171 -13.24 6.05 0.56
C ARG A 171 -12.59 4.69 0.47
N PHE A 172 -13.41 3.67 0.35
CA PHE A 172 -12.96 2.30 0.12
C PHE A 172 -12.87 2.06 -1.37
N TYR A 173 -11.69 1.71 -1.83
CA TYR A 173 -11.39 1.41 -3.23
C TYR A 173 -11.20 -0.09 -3.43
N ARG A 174 -11.51 -0.58 -4.63
CA ARG A 174 -11.28 -1.95 -5.05
C ARG A 174 -10.73 -1.98 -6.47
N LEU A 175 -9.69 -2.80 -6.68
CA LEU A 175 -9.22 -3.25 -7.98
C LEU A 175 -9.57 -4.73 -8.11
N LEU A 176 -10.39 -5.11 -9.09
CA LEU A 176 -10.58 -6.51 -9.45
C LEU A 176 -9.37 -6.98 -10.27
N LEU A 177 -8.84 -8.13 -9.89
CA LEU A 177 -7.78 -8.79 -10.63
C LEU A 177 -8.43 -9.72 -11.66
N SER A 178 -7.94 -9.70 -12.89
CA SER A 178 -8.33 -10.71 -13.87
C SER A 178 -7.86 -12.05 -13.35
N SER A 179 -8.75 -13.05 -13.31
CA SER A 179 -8.30 -14.42 -13.12
C SER A 179 -7.28 -14.72 -14.22
N PRO A 180 -6.13 -15.34 -13.93
CA PRO A 180 -5.35 -15.94 -15.00
C PRO A 180 -6.30 -16.90 -15.73
N ASP A 181 -6.52 -16.65 -17.02
CA ASP A 181 -7.35 -17.51 -17.84
C ASP A 181 -6.90 -18.97 -17.62
N LYS A 182 -7.84 -19.80 -17.21
CA LYS A 182 -7.64 -21.24 -17.24
C LYS A 182 -7.65 -21.63 -18.71
N GLU A 183 -6.48 -21.56 -19.36
CA GLU A 183 -6.23 -22.32 -20.57
C GLU A 183 -6.03 -23.82 -20.22
#